data_c86bd74dfe325682635991b2cea24643
#
_entry.id   c86bd74dfe325682635991b2cea24643
#
_cell.length_a   1.000
_cell.length_b   1.000
_cell.length_c   1.000
_cell.angle_alpha   90.00
_cell.angle_beta   90.00
_cell.angle_gamma   90.00
#
_symmetry.space_group_name_H-M   'P 1'
#
loop_
_entity.id
_entity.type
_entity.pdbx_description
1 polymer ?
#
loop_
_entity_poly.entity_id
_entity_poly.type
_entity_poly.pdbx_seq_one_letter_code
_entity_poly.pdbx_strand_id
1 'polypeptide(L)'
;IGSALNPKDLVFEVPEKPELSAEDQAEHDAISPDAPDLFPRKFAECFAMWARDPHITPSELAVISAPTLFMQGDDDVISNTTAELYSKSVKDGRLSIIAGASHDVIKEKTELVQSALRDFYANLEYPKTKYPNWRH
;
A
#
# COMPACT_ATOMS: atom_id res chain seq x y z
N ILE A 1 0.21 -2.28 -3.32
CA ILE A 1 0.36 -0.83 -3.34
C ILE A 1 -0.11 -0.28 -1.99
N GLY A 2 0.76 0.51 -1.29
CA GLY A 2 0.42 1.22 -0.06
C GLY A 2 -0.23 0.36 1.02
N SER A 3 0.43 -0.72 1.49
CA SER A 3 -0.18 -1.65 2.44
C SER A 3 0.68 -1.77 3.70
N ALA A 4 0.12 -1.43 4.86
CA ALA A 4 0.76 -1.66 6.15
C ALA A 4 0.78 -3.17 6.48
N LEU A 5 1.88 -3.64 7.04
CA LEU A 5 2.04 -5.00 7.55
C LEU A 5 1.95 -5.06 9.08
N ASN A 6 1.99 -3.89 9.71
CA ASN A 6 1.85 -3.72 11.15
C ASN A 6 1.20 -2.36 11.43
N PRO A 7 0.35 -2.21 12.45
CA PRO A 7 -0.19 -0.90 12.86
C PRO A 7 0.88 0.19 13.09
N LYS A 8 2.08 -0.20 13.50
CA LYS A 8 3.22 0.71 13.74
C LYS A 8 3.83 1.30 12.46
N ASP A 9 3.46 0.80 11.29
CA ASP A 9 3.95 1.28 10.01
C ASP A 9 3.24 2.55 9.55
N LEU A 10 2.06 2.79 10.11
CA LEU A 10 1.29 3.98 9.83
C LEU A 10 1.98 5.22 10.42
N VAL A 11 2.05 6.29 9.65
CA VAL A 11 2.64 7.58 10.09
C VAL A 11 1.68 8.41 10.95
N PHE A 12 0.50 7.89 11.21
CA PHE A 12 -0.53 8.50 12.05
C PHE A 12 -1.08 7.50 13.08
N GLU A 13 -1.65 8.00 14.14
CA GLU A 13 -2.35 7.19 15.13
C GLU A 13 -3.78 6.92 14.67
N VAL A 14 -4.15 5.63 14.59
CA VAL A 14 -5.50 5.24 14.16
C VAL A 14 -6.52 5.66 15.21
N PRO A 15 -7.51 6.50 14.88
CA PRO A 15 -8.49 6.97 15.84
C PRO A 15 -9.42 5.84 16.32
N GLU A 16 -9.70 5.79 17.63
CA GLU A 16 -10.68 4.84 18.20
C GLU A 16 -12.11 5.06 17.66
N LYS A 17 -12.42 6.30 17.33
CA LYS A 17 -13.73 6.71 16.79
C LYS A 17 -13.50 7.50 15.51
N PRO A 18 -13.40 6.83 14.36
CA PRO A 18 -13.24 7.51 13.09
C PRO A 18 -14.52 8.29 12.73
N GLU A 19 -14.34 9.51 12.22
CA GLU A 19 -15.44 10.31 11.71
C GLU A 19 -15.65 9.98 10.22
N LEU A 20 -16.84 9.49 9.90
CA LEU A 20 -17.27 9.29 8.52
C LEU A 20 -17.88 10.59 8.00
N SER A 21 -17.36 11.11 6.90
CA SER A 21 -17.91 12.32 6.30
C SER A 21 -19.28 12.08 5.65
N ALA A 22 -20.11 13.13 5.59
CA ALA A 22 -21.38 13.03 4.88
C ALA A 22 -21.21 12.82 3.37
N GLU A 23 -20.07 13.26 2.81
CA GLU A 23 -19.71 13.06 1.40
C GLU A 23 -19.39 11.59 1.13
N ASP A 24 -18.54 10.97 1.93
CA ASP A 24 -18.20 9.53 1.80
C ASP A 24 -19.44 8.65 1.98
N GLN A 25 -20.33 8.99 2.93
CA GLN A 25 -21.60 8.28 3.10
C GLN A 25 -22.48 8.41 1.85
N ALA A 26 -22.59 9.61 1.30
CA ALA A 26 -23.43 9.84 0.10
C ALA A 26 -22.84 9.14 -1.14
N GLU A 27 -21.52 9.14 -1.31
CA GLU A 27 -20.84 8.41 -2.39
C GLU A 27 -21.09 6.90 -2.27
N HIS A 28 -20.94 6.36 -1.07
CA HIS A 28 -21.24 4.95 -0.81
C HIS A 28 -22.70 4.61 -1.14
N ASP A 29 -23.65 5.40 -0.65
CA ASP A 29 -25.09 5.15 -0.83
C ASP A 29 -25.53 5.24 -2.30
N ALA A 30 -24.77 5.99 -3.11
CA ALA A 30 -25.05 6.12 -4.55
C ALA A 30 -24.68 4.87 -5.35
N ILE A 31 -23.73 4.05 -4.87
CA ILE A 31 -23.19 2.91 -5.62
C ILE A 31 -23.38 1.56 -4.93
N SER A 32 -23.60 1.54 -3.62
CA SER A 32 -23.73 0.32 -2.84
C SER A 32 -25.19 -0.15 -2.76
N PRO A 33 -25.45 -1.45 -2.94
CA PRO A 33 -26.76 -2.03 -2.67
C PRO A 33 -27.02 -2.28 -1.17
N ASP A 34 -26.03 -2.02 -0.31
CA ASP A 34 -26.12 -2.26 1.14
C ASP A 34 -27.07 -1.25 1.81
N ALA A 35 -27.63 -1.64 2.96
CA ALA A 35 -28.42 -0.72 3.77
C ALA A 35 -27.54 0.46 4.26
N PRO A 36 -28.05 1.70 4.29
CA PRO A 36 -27.28 2.91 4.61
C PRO A 36 -26.59 2.87 5.98
N ASP A 37 -27.13 2.14 6.95
CA ASP A 37 -26.58 1.99 8.30
C ASP A 37 -25.39 1.00 8.36
N LEU A 38 -25.19 0.21 7.31
CA LEU A 38 -24.12 -0.79 7.26
C LEU A 38 -22.75 -0.16 7.06
N PHE A 39 -22.64 0.87 6.22
CA PHE A 39 -21.36 1.50 5.90
C PHE A 39 -20.69 2.17 7.13
N PRO A 40 -21.38 2.98 7.95
CA PRO A 40 -20.79 3.55 9.16
C PRO A 40 -20.22 2.48 10.11
N ARG A 41 -20.92 1.35 10.24
CA ARG A 41 -20.45 0.23 11.06
C ARG A 41 -19.19 -0.42 10.48
N LYS A 42 -19.22 -0.76 9.18
CA LYS A 42 -18.05 -1.35 8.50
C LYS A 42 -16.85 -0.40 8.50
N PHE A 43 -17.08 0.89 8.32
CA PHE A 43 -16.04 1.91 8.40
C PHE A 43 -15.35 1.89 9.77
N ALA A 44 -16.10 1.92 10.85
CA ALA A 44 -15.55 1.83 12.21
C ALA A 44 -14.83 0.48 12.46
N GLU A 45 -15.37 -0.63 11.97
CA GLU A 45 -14.76 -1.95 12.08
C GLU A 45 -13.41 -2.02 11.33
N CYS A 46 -13.28 -1.37 10.15
CA CYS A 46 -12.01 -1.27 9.42
C CYS A 46 -10.96 -0.50 10.22
N PHE A 47 -11.29 0.64 10.81
CA PHE A 47 -10.36 1.39 11.66
C PHE A 47 -9.94 0.60 12.90
N ALA A 48 -10.88 -0.07 13.56
CA ALA A 48 -10.58 -0.94 14.69
C ALA A 48 -9.65 -2.12 14.30
N MET A 49 -9.79 -2.63 13.07
CA MET A 49 -8.89 -3.63 12.52
C MET A 49 -7.50 -3.02 12.27
N TRP A 50 -7.38 -1.86 11.63
CA TRP A 50 -6.09 -1.21 11.35
C TRP A 50 -5.31 -0.87 12.61
N ALA A 51 -6.01 -0.54 13.71
CA ALA A 51 -5.38 -0.30 15.00
C ALA A 51 -4.77 -1.56 15.64
N ARG A 52 -5.22 -2.75 15.21
CA ARG A 52 -4.87 -4.02 15.80
C ARG A 52 -4.10 -4.95 14.87
N ASP A 53 -4.43 -4.98 13.59
CA ASP A 53 -3.94 -5.95 12.61
C ASP A 53 -3.44 -5.26 11.33
N PRO A 54 -2.59 -5.92 10.53
CA PRO A 54 -1.90 -7.19 10.75
C PRO A 54 -0.64 -7.07 11.61
N HIS A 55 -0.02 -8.22 11.94
CA HIS A 55 1.28 -8.30 12.63
C HIS A 55 2.27 -9.13 11.82
N ILE A 56 2.44 -8.81 10.55
CA ILE A 56 3.39 -9.49 9.67
C ILE A 56 4.77 -8.88 9.87
N THR A 57 5.76 -9.72 10.12
CA THR A 57 7.14 -9.30 10.31
C THR A 57 7.92 -9.30 8.99
N PRO A 58 9.00 -8.52 8.87
CA PRO A 58 9.89 -8.59 7.70
C PRO A 58 10.44 -9.99 7.43
N SER A 59 10.69 -10.80 8.46
CA SER A 59 11.15 -12.18 8.30
C SER A 59 10.10 -13.11 7.69
N GLU A 60 8.83 -12.85 7.92
CA GLU A 60 7.75 -13.61 7.29
C GLU A 60 7.59 -13.29 5.81
N LEU A 61 8.02 -12.10 5.36
CA LEU A 61 8.06 -11.75 3.94
C LEU A 61 9.13 -12.54 3.18
N ALA A 62 10.17 -13.03 3.84
CA ALA A 62 11.26 -13.77 3.20
C ALA A 62 10.81 -15.11 2.56
N VAL A 63 9.64 -15.62 2.93
CA VAL A 63 9.07 -16.83 2.30
C VAL A 63 8.50 -16.58 0.91
N ILE A 64 8.28 -15.30 0.54
CA ILE A 64 7.77 -14.91 -0.78
C ILE A 64 8.87 -15.12 -1.80
N SER A 65 8.67 -16.09 -2.70
CA SER A 65 9.62 -16.42 -3.78
C SER A 65 9.27 -15.76 -5.12
N ALA A 66 8.06 -15.26 -5.26
CA ALA A 66 7.60 -14.58 -6.48
C ALA A 66 8.21 -13.17 -6.58
N PRO A 67 8.53 -12.69 -7.81
CA PRO A 67 8.84 -11.29 -8.01
C PRO A 67 7.74 -10.40 -7.45
N THR A 68 8.10 -9.42 -6.64
CA THR A 68 7.14 -8.57 -5.91
C THR A 68 7.48 -7.11 -6.09
N LEU A 69 6.54 -6.31 -6.58
CA LEU A 69 6.67 -4.87 -6.68
C LEU A 69 5.95 -4.18 -5.51
N PHE A 70 6.72 -3.51 -4.66
CA PHE A 70 6.21 -2.57 -3.68
C PHE A 70 6.09 -1.19 -4.33
N MET A 71 4.93 -0.55 -4.20
CA MET A 71 4.68 0.75 -4.81
C MET A 71 3.85 1.62 -3.87
N GLN A 72 4.21 2.90 -3.78
CA GLN A 72 3.45 3.90 -3.03
C GLN A 72 3.77 5.31 -3.51
N GLY A 73 3.02 6.32 -3.03
CA GLY A 73 3.40 7.72 -3.15
C GLY A 73 4.55 8.09 -2.22
N ASP A 74 5.21 9.21 -2.46
CA ASP A 74 6.24 9.75 -1.57
C ASP A 74 5.67 10.41 -0.30
N ASP A 75 4.37 10.73 -0.30
CA ASP A 75 3.59 11.26 0.83
C ASP A 75 2.48 10.28 1.24
N ASP A 76 2.85 9.01 1.44
CA ASP A 76 1.92 7.94 1.80
C ASP A 76 1.76 7.85 3.34
N VAL A 77 0.67 7.23 3.79
CA VAL A 77 0.40 6.88 5.20
C VAL A 77 1.39 5.85 5.76
N ILE A 78 2.23 5.27 4.90
CA ILE A 78 3.33 4.36 5.24
C ILE A 78 4.64 5.04 4.84
N SER A 79 5.61 5.11 5.76
CA SER A 79 6.87 5.78 5.47
C SER A 79 7.64 5.10 4.32
N ASN A 80 8.38 5.90 3.55
CA ASN A 80 9.24 5.38 2.49
C ASN A 80 10.31 4.41 3.03
N THR A 81 10.78 4.63 4.26
CA THR A 81 11.72 3.73 4.95
C THR A 81 11.09 2.37 5.22
N THR A 82 9.82 2.33 5.61
CA THR A 82 9.07 1.08 5.80
C THR A 82 8.89 0.34 4.48
N ALA A 83 8.51 1.02 3.41
CA ALA A 83 8.36 0.42 2.08
C ALA A 83 9.70 -0.15 1.56
N GLU A 84 10.81 0.54 1.82
CA GLU A 84 12.15 0.06 1.51
C GLU A 84 12.51 -1.21 2.30
N LEU A 85 12.23 -1.22 3.61
CA LEU A 85 12.44 -2.39 4.46
C LEU A 85 11.68 -3.61 3.91
N TYR A 86 10.41 -3.44 3.54
CA TYR A 86 9.60 -4.53 3.00
C TYR A 86 10.12 -5.03 1.66
N SER A 87 10.48 -4.13 0.76
CA SER A 87 11.03 -4.52 -0.54
C SER A 87 12.34 -5.30 -0.41
N LYS A 88 13.18 -4.96 0.57
CA LYS A 88 14.42 -5.68 0.88
C LYS A 88 14.18 -7.01 1.60
N SER A 89 13.03 -7.20 2.22
CA SER A 89 12.70 -8.42 2.96
C SER A 89 12.19 -9.55 2.05
N VAL A 90 11.79 -9.24 0.83
CA VAL A 90 11.40 -10.22 -0.18
C VAL A 90 12.58 -10.54 -1.08
N LYS A 91 12.76 -11.81 -1.44
CA LYS A 91 13.92 -12.28 -2.24
C LYS A 91 14.09 -11.54 -3.58
N ASP A 92 13.00 -11.31 -4.31
CA ASP A 92 12.94 -10.50 -5.54
C ASP A 92 11.95 -9.34 -5.30
N GLY A 93 12.25 -8.52 -4.31
CA GLY A 93 11.48 -7.33 -3.98
C GLY A 93 12.00 -6.11 -4.75
N ARG A 94 11.10 -5.39 -5.38
CA ARG A 94 11.36 -4.15 -6.12
C ARG A 94 10.56 -3.02 -5.52
N LEU A 95 11.09 -1.79 -5.55
CA LEU A 95 10.45 -0.62 -4.96
C LEU A 95 10.23 0.46 -6.02
N SER A 96 9.03 1.02 -6.05
CA SER A 96 8.69 2.18 -6.85
C SER A 96 8.02 3.22 -5.96
N ILE A 97 8.71 4.33 -5.67
CA ILE A 97 8.15 5.50 -5.00
C ILE A 97 7.77 6.51 -6.08
N ILE A 98 6.52 6.92 -6.11
CA ILE A 98 5.98 7.85 -7.12
C ILE A 98 5.90 9.24 -6.50
N ALA A 99 6.69 10.16 -7.05
CA ALA A 99 6.80 11.53 -6.54
C ALA A 99 5.52 12.33 -6.71
N GLY A 100 5.19 13.13 -5.69
CA GLY A 100 4.02 13.99 -5.65
C GLY A 100 2.71 13.20 -5.64
N ALA A 101 2.70 12.06 -4.95
CA ALA A 101 1.51 11.23 -4.76
C ALA A 101 1.33 10.84 -3.30
N SER A 102 0.07 10.71 -2.88
CA SER A 102 -0.34 10.25 -1.57
C SER A 102 -0.64 8.74 -1.56
N HIS A 103 -1.39 8.31 -0.55
CA HIS A 103 -1.91 6.94 -0.47
C HIS A 103 -2.80 6.56 -1.66
N ASP A 104 -3.49 7.53 -2.25
CA ASP A 104 -4.34 7.37 -3.45
C ASP A 104 -3.54 7.41 -4.77
N VAL A 105 -2.28 7.01 -4.75
CA VAL A 105 -1.34 7.03 -5.89
C VAL A 105 -1.93 6.48 -7.20
N ILE A 106 -2.82 5.48 -7.11
CA ILE A 106 -3.48 4.89 -8.27
C ILE A 106 -4.38 5.90 -8.98
N LYS A 107 -5.11 6.72 -8.23
CA LYS A 107 -6.01 7.76 -8.77
C LYS A 107 -5.22 8.98 -9.21
N GLU A 108 -4.27 9.41 -8.38
CA GLU A 108 -3.51 10.65 -8.59
C GLU A 108 -2.49 10.57 -9.72
N LYS A 109 -1.88 9.38 -9.90
CA LYS A 109 -0.78 9.15 -10.87
C LYS A 109 -1.01 7.89 -11.70
N THR A 110 -2.22 7.69 -12.20
CA THR A 110 -2.66 6.49 -12.91
C THR A 110 -1.69 6.06 -14.01
N GLU A 111 -1.20 6.99 -14.85
CA GLU A 111 -0.31 6.66 -15.96
C GLU A 111 1.07 6.18 -15.48
N LEU A 112 1.62 6.80 -14.42
CA LEU A 112 2.89 6.37 -13.83
C LEU A 112 2.78 5.00 -13.19
N VAL A 113 1.69 4.74 -12.47
CA VAL A 113 1.38 3.42 -11.90
C VAL A 113 1.28 2.36 -13.00
N GLN A 114 0.50 2.64 -14.07
CA GLN A 114 0.37 1.72 -15.19
C GLN A 114 1.68 1.47 -15.93
N SER A 115 2.52 2.52 -16.08
CA SER A 115 3.84 2.38 -16.69
C SER A 115 4.75 1.48 -15.88
N ALA A 116 4.80 1.70 -14.54
CA ALA A 116 5.60 0.89 -13.64
C ALA A 116 5.13 -0.59 -13.61
N LEU A 117 3.82 -0.81 -13.64
CA LEU A 117 3.25 -2.16 -13.71
C LEU A 117 3.59 -2.85 -15.04
N ARG A 118 3.47 -2.14 -16.17
CA ARG A 118 3.84 -2.69 -17.49
C ARG A 118 5.31 -3.06 -17.55
N ASP A 119 6.19 -2.20 -17.03
CA ASP A 119 7.63 -2.49 -16.97
C ASP A 119 7.92 -3.70 -16.07
N PHE A 120 7.31 -3.75 -14.89
CA PHE A 120 7.46 -4.86 -13.97
C PHE A 120 7.06 -6.21 -14.60
N TYR A 121 5.89 -6.28 -15.25
CA TYR A 121 5.42 -7.52 -15.89
C TYR A 121 6.19 -7.89 -17.16
N ALA A 122 6.72 -6.91 -17.87
CA ALA A 122 7.58 -7.17 -19.03
C ALA A 122 8.98 -7.68 -18.62
N ASN A 123 9.41 -7.38 -17.39
CA ASN A 123 10.76 -7.65 -16.87
C ASN A 123 10.69 -8.38 -15.53
N LEU A 124 10.00 -9.52 -15.47
CA LEU A 124 9.88 -10.32 -14.23
C LEU A 124 11.24 -10.83 -13.74
N GLU A 125 12.18 -11.11 -14.66
CA GLU A 125 13.59 -11.26 -14.29
C GLU A 125 14.21 -9.87 -14.11
N TYR A 126 15.05 -9.70 -13.08
CA TYR A 126 15.78 -8.44 -12.93
C TYR A 126 16.56 -8.15 -14.20
N PRO A 127 16.38 -6.97 -14.80
CA PRO A 127 17.12 -6.60 -15.99
C PRO A 127 18.62 -6.63 -15.68
N LYS A 128 19.39 -7.28 -16.57
CA LYS A 128 20.85 -7.26 -16.47
C LYS A 128 21.31 -5.83 -16.71
N THR A 129 21.81 -5.19 -15.66
CA THR A 129 22.33 -3.84 -15.76
C THR A 129 23.73 -3.87 -16.33
N LYS A 130 24.12 -2.82 -17.07
CA LYS A 130 25.47 -2.64 -17.59
C LYS A 130 26.53 -2.47 -16.48
N TYR A 131 26.09 -2.00 -15.33
CA TYR A 131 26.94 -1.73 -14.17
C TYR A 131 26.73 -2.78 -13.07
N PRO A 132 27.69 -2.91 -12.13
CA PRO A 132 27.54 -3.81 -11.02
C PRO A 132 26.21 -3.62 -10.28
N ASN A 133 25.60 -4.72 -9.87
CA ASN A 133 24.40 -4.67 -9.04
C ASN A 133 24.79 -4.34 -7.60
N TRP A 134 24.37 -3.17 -7.11
CA TRP A 134 24.63 -2.68 -5.75
C TRP A 134 23.56 -3.10 -4.73
N ARG A 135 22.67 -4.01 -5.13
CA ARG A 135 21.65 -4.58 -4.24
C ARG A 135 22.29 -5.72 -3.43
N HIS A 136 22.50 -5.44 -2.17
CA HIS A 136 23.05 -6.40 -1.22
C HIS A 136 22.11 -6.52 -0.02
#